data_9df35b9b733527c3cf70d5ab33089e8d
#
_entry.id   9df35b9b733527c3cf70d5ab33089e8d
#
_cell.length_a   1.000
_cell.length_b   1.000
_cell.length_c   1.000
_cell.angle_alpha   90.00
_cell.angle_beta   90.00
_cell.angle_gamma   90.00
#
_symmetry.space_group_name_H-M   'P 1'
#
loop_
_entity.id
_entity.type
_entity.pdbx_description
1 polymer ?
#
loop_
_entity_poly.entity_id
_entity_poly.type
_entity_poly.pdbx_seq_one_letter_code
_entity_poly.pdbx_strand_id
1 'polypeptide(L)'
;RLKKVIVDLDFSTVAIKGRQSQGNLFSRYGIHKIVLKERGTSTLGGQQIWYDEDVHRLNTDGRGVLLGEFQGDDKLIVRTAKNVYYTTNFDITQHFPDDTVHVSKYSPDTVYAVAYFDRSQNYYYLKRFTAEQGEKMQPFLDEDADLVAVTSCPGAVLVLTFQGAQASRPAEEIDAVSYTHLRAHETT
;
A
#
# COMPACT_ATOMS: atom_id res chain seq x y z
N ARG A 1 -8.94 39.24 -29.94
CA ARG A 1 -8.31 38.02 -29.42
C ARG A 1 -9.30 37.36 -28.48
N LEU A 2 -9.94 36.24 -28.90
CA LEU A 2 -10.88 35.49 -28.06
C LEU A 2 -10.13 34.94 -26.85
N LYS A 3 -10.57 35.30 -25.64
CA LYS A 3 -10.00 34.76 -24.42
C LYS A 3 -10.39 33.29 -24.30
N LYS A 4 -9.44 32.44 -24.01
CA LYS A 4 -9.68 31.04 -23.69
C LYS A 4 -10.48 30.97 -22.41
N VAL A 5 -11.69 30.42 -22.46
CA VAL A 5 -12.53 30.16 -21.28
C VAL A 5 -12.42 28.69 -20.94
N ILE A 6 -12.13 28.38 -19.69
CA ILE A 6 -12.14 27.03 -19.13
C ILE A 6 -13.40 26.93 -18.27
N VAL A 7 -14.19 25.91 -18.51
CA VAL A 7 -15.39 25.60 -17.73
C VAL A 7 -15.22 24.20 -17.14
N ASP A 8 -15.28 24.10 -15.84
CA ASP A 8 -15.35 22.82 -15.14
C ASP A 8 -16.80 22.36 -15.07
N LEU A 9 -17.06 21.11 -15.43
CA LEU A 9 -18.38 20.50 -15.38
C LEU A 9 -18.36 19.33 -14.38
N ASP A 10 -19.25 19.40 -13.41
CA ASP A 10 -19.51 18.30 -12.50
C ASP A 10 -20.64 17.41 -13.07
N PHE A 11 -20.31 16.16 -13.37
CA PHE A 11 -21.28 15.19 -13.90
C PHE A 11 -22.42 14.87 -12.93
N SER A 12 -22.24 15.06 -11.62
CA SER A 12 -23.30 14.86 -10.62
C SER A 12 -24.48 15.81 -10.80
N THR A 13 -24.23 16.98 -11.43
CA THR A 13 -25.26 18.00 -11.71
C THR A 13 -26.03 17.75 -13.02
N VAL A 14 -25.59 16.78 -13.82
CA VAL A 14 -26.19 16.46 -15.11
C VAL A 14 -27.38 15.52 -14.91
N ALA A 15 -28.55 15.90 -15.45
CA ALA A 15 -29.77 15.11 -15.32
C ALA A 15 -29.61 13.71 -15.95
N ILE A 16 -30.02 12.69 -15.21
CA ILE A 16 -30.05 11.30 -15.68
C ILE A 16 -31.20 11.15 -16.68
N LYS A 17 -30.86 10.59 -17.86
CA LYS A 17 -31.85 10.33 -18.93
C LYS A 17 -31.80 8.86 -19.35
N GLY A 18 -32.90 8.40 -19.96
CA GLY A 18 -32.98 7.04 -20.46
C GLY A 18 -31.93 6.74 -21.56
N ARG A 19 -31.50 5.49 -21.68
CA ARG A 19 -30.44 5.04 -22.61
C ARG A 19 -30.68 5.45 -24.08
N GLN A 20 -31.93 5.53 -24.51
CA GLN A 20 -32.31 5.87 -25.89
C GLN A 20 -32.65 7.37 -26.08
N SER A 21 -32.64 8.14 -25.00
CA SER A 21 -32.97 9.57 -25.08
C SER A 21 -31.76 10.38 -25.49
N GLN A 22 -32.03 11.54 -26.15
CA GLN A 22 -30.97 12.50 -26.43
C GLN A 22 -30.36 13.02 -25.13
N GLY A 23 -29.02 13.09 -25.07
CA GLY A 23 -28.26 13.58 -23.92
C GLY A 23 -28.59 15.03 -23.55
N ASN A 24 -28.01 15.53 -22.50
CA ASN A 24 -28.12 16.91 -22.07
C ASN A 24 -27.27 17.81 -22.98
N LEU A 25 -27.81 18.95 -23.38
CA LEU A 25 -27.05 19.93 -24.16
C LEU A 25 -25.94 20.52 -23.31
N PHE A 26 -24.71 20.32 -23.72
CA PHE A 26 -23.53 20.76 -22.98
C PHE A 26 -23.08 22.18 -23.39
N SER A 27 -23.05 22.47 -24.69
CA SER A 27 -22.67 23.80 -25.21
C SER A 27 -23.31 24.06 -26.56
N ARG A 28 -23.69 25.30 -26.80
CA ARG A 28 -24.10 25.79 -28.15
C ARG A 28 -22.93 26.37 -28.94
N TYR A 29 -21.76 26.46 -28.32
CA TYR A 29 -20.54 27.00 -28.91
C TYR A 29 -19.56 25.91 -29.26
N GLY A 30 -18.71 26.15 -30.25
CA GLY A 30 -17.63 25.22 -30.60
C GLY A 30 -16.67 25.02 -29.43
N ILE A 31 -16.38 23.75 -29.13
CA ILE A 31 -15.47 23.35 -28.06
C ILE A 31 -14.12 22.97 -28.69
N HIS A 32 -13.04 23.59 -28.23
CA HIS A 32 -11.69 23.28 -28.72
C HIS A 32 -11.16 21.95 -28.17
N LYS A 33 -11.40 21.67 -26.89
CA LYS A 33 -10.89 20.47 -26.22
C LYS A 33 -11.74 20.12 -25.00
N ILE A 34 -12.05 18.85 -24.84
CA ILE A 34 -12.63 18.28 -23.62
C ILE A 34 -11.58 17.37 -22.98
N VAL A 35 -11.33 17.51 -21.69
CA VAL A 35 -10.38 16.72 -20.92
C VAL A 35 -11.08 16.21 -19.68
N LEU A 36 -10.96 14.94 -19.39
CA LEU A 36 -11.35 14.40 -18.10
C LEU A 36 -10.37 14.92 -17.03
N LYS A 37 -10.87 15.74 -16.10
CA LYS A 37 -10.07 16.38 -15.06
C LYS A 37 -9.85 15.42 -13.88
N GLU A 38 -10.93 14.79 -13.44
CA GLU A 38 -10.93 13.85 -12.33
C GLU A 38 -11.84 12.66 -12.67
N ARG A 39 -11.43 11.47 -12.29
CA ARG A 39 -12.35 10.35 -12.25
C ARG A 39 -13.23 10.51 -11.02
N GLY A 40 -14.54 10.61 -11.21
CA GLY A 40 -15.48 10.55 -10.09
C GLY A 40 -15.33 9.26 -9.32
N THR A 41 -15.55 9.32 -8.01
CA THR A 41 -15.70 8.11 -7.19
C THR A 41 -16.88 7.30 -7.72
N SER A 42 -16.69 5.99 -7.88
CA SER A 42 -17.79 5.09 -8.25
C SER A 42 -18.90 5.21 -7.20
N THR A 43 -20.13 5.46 -7.64
CA THR A 43 -21.32 5.43 -6.77
C THR A 43 -21.75 4.00 -6.40
N LEU A 44 -21.17 3.01 -7.04
CA LEU A 44 -21.21 1.62 -6.57
C LEU A 44 -20.23 1.57 -5.40
N GLY A 45 -20.72 1.32 -4.18
CA GLY A 45 -19.90 1.12 -3.00
C GLY A 45 -18.77 0.15 -3.30
N GLY A 46 -17.64 0.32 -2.64
CA GLY A 46 -16.51 -0.58 -2.82
C GLY A 46 -16.90 -2.01 -2.45
N GLN A 47 -16.26 -2.96 -3.08
CA GLN A 47 -16.46 -4.38 -2.83
C GLN A 47 -15.47 -4.84 -1.76
N GLN A 48 -15.95 -5.54 -0.74
CA GLN A 48 -15.06 -6.18 0.23
C GLN A 48 -14.27 -7.31 -0.44
N ILE A 49 -12.96 -7.31 -0.22
CA ILE A 49 -12.02 -8.23 -0.83
C ILE A 49 -11.23 -8.96 0.24
N TRP A 50 -11.10 -10.25 0.06
CA TRP A 50 -10.28 -11.15 0.87
C TRP A 50 -9.15 -11.72 0.05
N TYR A 51 -8.05 -12.02 0.71
CA TYR A 51 -6.92 -12.75 0.15
C TYR A 51 -6.86 -14.14 0.77
N ASP A 52 -6.97 -15.14 -0.09
CA ASP A 52 -6.82 -16.54 0.28
C ASP A 52 -5.37 -16.95 0.09
N GLU A 53 -4.67 -17.18 1.21
CA GLU A 53 -3.24 -17.51 1.23
C GLU A 53 -2.96 -18.93 0.71
N ASP A 54 -3.93 -19.84 0.80
CA ASP A 54 -3.74 -21.23 0.36
C ASP A 54 -3.72 -21.36 -1.17
N VAL A 55 -4.44 -20.49 -1.85
CA VAL A 55 -4.55 -20.50 -3.32
C VAL A 55 -3.95 -19.27 -3.99
N HIS A 56 -3.38 -18.36 -3.21
CA HIS A 56 -2.77 -17.09 -3.65
C HIS A 56 -3.70 -16.26 -4.56
N ARG A 57 -4.98 -16.11 -4.17
CA ARG A 57 -6.00 -15.40 -4.94
C ARG A 57 -6.84 -14.47 -4.11
N LEU A 58 -7.36 -13.45 -4.78
CA LEU A 58 -8.42 -12.60 -4.23
C LEU A 58 -9.77 -13.29 -4.37
N ASN A 59 -10.68 -12.98 -3.44
CA ASN A 59 -12.07 -13.44 -3.51
C ASN A 59 -13.01 -12.44 -2.83
N THR A 60 -14.30 -12.65 -3.06
CA THR A 60 -15.41 -11.91 -2.44
C THR A 60 -16.24 -12.77 -1.50
N ASP A 61 -15.84 -14.02 -1.32
CA ASP A 61 -16.60 -15.05 -0.62
C ASP A 61 -16.27 -15.12 0.87
N GLY A 62 -15.39 -14.24 1.36
CA GLY A 62 -14.99 -14.19 2.77
C GLY A 62 -13.92 -15.21 3.15
N ARG A 63 -13.18 -15.79 2.18
CA ARG A 63 -12.11 -16.75 2.46
C ARG A 63 -10.75 -16.06 2.64
N GLY A 64 -10.07 -16.41 3.72
CA GLY A 64 -8.74 -15.88 4.03
C GLY A 64 -8.77 -14.54 4.78
N VAL A 65 -7.81 -13.68 4.50
CA VAL A 65 -7.61 -12.41 5.19
C VAL A 65 -8.42 -11.29 4.52
N LEU A 66 -9.22 -10.55 5.28
CA LEU A 66 -9.93 -9.36 4.77
C LEU A 66 -8.93 -8.25 4.48
N LEU A 67 -8.85 -7.81 3.22
CA LEU A 67 -8.02 -6.69 2.80
C LEU A 67 -8.74 -5.34 2.91
N GLY A 68 -10.06 -5.35 3.01
CA GLY A 68 -10.91 -4.17 3.08
C GLY A 68 -11.76 -3.95 1.83
N GLU A 69 -12.25 -2.74 1.69
CA GLU A 69 -13.11 -2.31 0.58
C GLU A 69 -12.27 -1.78 -0.58
N PHE A 70 -12.52 -2.30 -1.79
CA PHE A 70 -11.79 -1.93 -3.01
C PHE A 70 -12.71 -1.33 -4.06
N GLN A 71 -12.19 -0.35 -4.79
CA GLN A 71 -12.75 0.23 -5.99
C GLN A 71 -11.84 -0.08 -7.19
N GLY A 72 -12.34 0.14 -8.41
CA GLY A 72 -11.64 -0.30 -9.62
C GLY A 72 -10.27 0.33 -9.92
N ASP A 73 -9.95 1.46 -9.28
CA ASP A 73 -8.67 2.17 -9.40
C ASP A 73 -7.74 1.99 -8.20
N ASP A 74 -8.20 1.26 -7.18
CA ASP A 74 -7.36 0.88 -6.05
C ASP A 74 -6.20 -0.02 -6.49
N LYS A 75 -5.14 0.01 -5.72
CA LYS A 75 -3.95 -0.81 -5.93
C LYS A 75 -3.68 -1.71 -4.75
N LEU A 76 -2.98 -2.77 -5.04
CA LEU A 76 -2.46 -3.71 -4.07
C LEU A 76 -0.96 -3.51 -3.90
N ILE A 77 -0.47 -3.73 -2.70
CA ILE A 77 0.95 -3.97 -2.44
C ILE A 77 1.13 -5.43 -2.09
N VAL A 78 2.10 -6.04 -2.73
CA VAL A 78 2.44 -7.45 -2.59
C VAL A 78 3.87 -7.56 -2.09
N ARG A 79 4.10 -8.34 -1.06
CA ARG A 79 5.43 -8.63 -0.53
C ARG A 79 5.72 -10.13 -0.65
N THR A 80 6.94 -10.46 -1.05
CA THR A 80 7.36 -11.85 -1.22
C THR A 80 8.38 -12.28 -0.16
N ALA A 81 8.60 -13.57 -0.04
CA ALA A 81 9.60 -14.16 0.86
C ALA A 81 11.05 -13.74 0.54
N LYS A 82 11.30 -13.19 -0.64
CA LYS A 82 12.62 -12.68 -1.07
C LYS A 82 12.93 -11.27 -0.59
N ASN A 83 12.13 -10.72 0.34
CA ASN A 83 12.26 -9.35 0.83
C ASN A 83 12.15 -8.28 -0.25
N VAL A 84 11.30 -8.53 -1.25
CA VAL A 84 10.92 -7.58 -2.28
C VAL A 84 9.44 -7.27 -2.20
N TYR A 85 9.05 -6.11 -2.68
CA TYR A 85 7.65 -5.72 -2.86
C TYR A 85 7.42 -5.16 -4.26
N TYR A 86 6.17 -5.15 -4.68
CA TYR A 86 5.69 -4.45 -5.87
C TYR A 86 4.25 -4.01 -5.66
N THR A 87 3.79 -3.04 -6.45
CA THR A 87 2.38 -2.66 -6.47
C THR A 87 1.75 -3.06 -7.79
N THR A 88 0.50 -3.49 -7.73
CA THR A 88 -0.28 -3.88 -8.91
C THR A 88 -1.67 -3.28 -8.87
N ASN A 89 -2.32 -3.17 -10.02
CA ASN A 89 -3.72 -2.77 -10.07
C ASN A 89 -4.59 -3.85 -9.42
N PHE A 90 -5.72 -3.44 -8.87
CA PHE A 90 -6.70 -4.38 -8.36
C PHE A 90 -7.37 -5.14 -9.53
N ASP A 91 -7.22 -6.45 -9.52
CA ASP A 91 -7.92 -7.39 -10.41
C ASP A 91 -8.30 -8.65 -9.61
N ILE A 92 -9.59 -8.89 -9.45
CA ILE A 92 -10.12 -10.05 -8.70
C ILE A 92 -9.69 -11.40 -9.30
N THR A 93 -9.33 -11.43 -10.56
CA THR A 93 -8.90 -12.66 -11.26
C THR A 93 -7.40 -12.94 -11.12
N GLN A 94 -6.65 -12.00 -10.55
CA GLN A 94 -5.20 -12.09 -10.41
C GLN A 94 -4.80 -13.27 -9.52
N HIS A 95 -3.78 -13.99 -9.97
CA HIS A 95 -3.06 -14.99 -9.18
C HIS A 95 -1.69 -14.42 -8.78
N PHE A 96 -1.36 -14.52 -7.50
CA PHE A 96 -0.10 -14.06 -6.97
C PHE A 96 0.95 -15.19 -6.98
N PRO A 97 2.25 -14.85 -7.04
CA PRO A 97 3.32 -15.84 -6.95
C PRO A 97 3.26 -16.68 -5.66
N ASP A 98 3.72 -17.93 -5.73
CA ASP A 98 3.73 -18.86 -4.59
C ASP A 98 4.62 -18.38 -3.42
N ASP A 99 5.59 -17.50 -3.69
CA ASP A 99 6.45 -16.89 -2.66
C ASP A 99 5.85 -15.62 -2.05
N THR A 100 4.58 -15.31 -2.32
CA THR A 100 3.86 -14.19 -1.71
C THR A 100 3.62 -14.46 -0.23
N VAL A 101 4.06 -13.54 0.61
CA VAL A 101 3.90 -13.63 2.09
C VAL A 101 2.96 -12.57 2.64
N HIS A 102 2.58 -11.58 1.84
CA HIS A 102 1.65 -10.54 2.28
C HIS A 102 1.03 -9.82 1.10
N VAL A 103 -0.27 -9.59 1.18
CA VAL A 103 -1.04 -8.75 0.25
C VAL A 103 -1.87 -7.78 1.06
N SER A 104 -1.89 -6.51 0.69
CA SER A 104 -2.78 -5.52 1.30
C SER A 104 -3.14 -4.41 0.31
N LYS A 105 -4.11 -3.58 0.68
CA LYS A 105 -4.43 -2.37 -0.08
C LYS A 105 -3.25 -1.40 -0.02
N TYR A 106 -2.82 -0.91 -1.17
CA TYR A 106 -1.74 0.07 -1.24
C TYR A 106 -2.23 1.46 -0.84
N SER A 107 -1.45 2.11 0.01
CA SER A 107 -1.57 3.54 0.29
C SER A 107 -0.18 4.18 0.27
N PRO A 108 0.02 5.30 -0.43
CA PRO A 108 1.33 5.97 -0.51
C PRO A 108 1.82 6.48 0.85
N ASP A 109 0.90 6.74 1.78
CA ASP A 109 1.23 7.28 3.11
C ASP A 109 1.54 6.19 4.14
N THR A 110 1.41 4.91 3.76
CA THR A 110 1.71 3.80 4.66
C THR A 110 3.20 3.70 4.93
N VAL A 111 3.57 3.85 6.20
CA VAL A 111 4.95 3.69 6.67
C VAL A 111 5.17 2.24 7.11
N TYR A 112 6.15 1.60 6.51
CA TYR A 112 6.60 0.26 6.90
C TYR A 112 7.81 0.37 7.83
N ALA A 113 7.77 -0.33 8.96
CA ALA A 113 8.89 -0.50 9.86
C ALA A 113 9.46 -1.91 9.68
N VAL A 114 10.76 -2.02 9.52
CA VAL A 114 11.46 -3.29 9.25
C VAL A 114 12.61 -3.44 10.23
N ALA A 115 12.59 -4.51 11.01
CA ALA A 115 13.71 -4.97 11.81
C ALA A 115 14.45 -6.07 11.05
N TYR A 116 15.76 -5.97 10.96
CA TYR A 116 16.59 -6.94 10.25
C TYR A 116 17.98 -7.08 10.89
N PHE A 117 18.61 -8.20 10.61
CA PHE A 117 19.99 -8.48 10.99
C PHE A 117 20.88 -8.36 9.76
N ASP A 118 21.90 -7.51 9.83
CA ASP A 118 22.92 -7.36 8.79
C ASP A 118 24.08 -8.33 9.08
N ARG A 119 24.23 -9.34 8.23
CA ARG A 119 25.25 -10.37 8.37
C ARG A 119 26.67 -9.83 8.13
N SER A 120 26.80 -8.79 7.31
CA SER A 120 28.09 -8.19 7.00
C SER A 120 28.69 -7.43 8.17
N GLN A 121 27.82 -6.77 8.94
CA GLN A 121 28.19 -5.97 10.11
C GLN A 121 27.95 -6.68 11.44
N ASN A 122 27.17 -7.76 11.42
CA ASN A 122 26.79 -8.55 12.59
C ASN A 122 25.99 -7.74 13.64
N TYR A 123 25.07 -6.85 13.15
CA TYR A 123 24.22 -6.01 13.98
C TYR A 123 22.76 -6.06 13.55
N TYR A 124 21.88 -5.74 14.49
CA TYR A 124 20.46 -5.55 14.23
C TYR A 124 20.15 -4.10 13.91
N TYR A 125 19.29 -3.90 12.94
CA TYR A 125 18.86 -2.59 12.47
C TYR A 125 17.34 -2.50 12.43
N LEU A 126 16.84 -1.29 12.63
CA LEU A 126 15.45 -0.91 12.39
C LEU A 126 15.44 0.21 11.37
N LYS A 127 14.68 0.05 10.28
CA LYS A 127 14.45 1.10 9.30
C LYS A 127 12.97 1.31 9.03
N ARG A 128 12.64 2.48 8.54
CA ARG A 128 11.29 2.85 8.11
C ARG A 128 11.34 3.33 6.68
N PHE A 129 10.31 2.99 5.91
CA PHE A 129 10.16 3.48 4.54
C PHE A 129 8.69 3.52 4.13
N THR A 130 8.38 4.30 3.10
CA THR A 130 7.11 4.25 2.37
C THR A 130 7.33 3.50 1.07
N ALA A 131 6.39 2.65 0.70
CA ALA A 131 6.50 1.89 -0.54
C ALA A 131 6.22 2.79 -1.75
N GLU A 132 7.15 2.81 -2.70
CA GLU A 132 6.95 3.47 -3.97
C GLU A 132 6.04 2.64 -4.88
N GLN A 133 5.18 3.34 -5.65
CA GLN A 133 4.33 2.68 -6.61
C GLN A 133 5.15 2.19 -7.81
N GLY A 134 5.06 0.91 -8.14
CA GLY A 134 5.71 0.31 -9.29
C GLY A 134 5.40 -1.17 -9.44
N GLU A 135 5.21 -1.64 -10.68
CA GLU A 135 4.95 -3.04 -10.98
C GLU A 135 6.23 -3.90 -10.92
N LYS A 136 7.40 -3.24 -10.95
CA LYS A 136 8.68 -3.95 -10.81
C LYS A 136 8.91 -4.30 -9.35
N MET A 137 9.45 -5.49 -9.12
CA MET A 137 9.89 -5.92 -7.80
C MET A 137 11.01 -5.02 -7.29
N GLN A 138 10.81 -4.45 -6.11
CA GLN A 138 11.73 -3.53 -5.44
C GLN A 138 12.22 -4.16 -4.15
N PRO A 139 13.53 -4.35 -3.96
CA PRO A 139 14.05 -4.86 -2.70
C PRO A 139 13.89 -3.80 -1.60
N PHE A 140 13.46 -4.24 -0.43
CA PHE A 140 13.46 -3.39 0.77
C PHE A 140 14.52 -3.79 1.79
N LEU A 141 15.27 -4.87 1.52
CA LEU A 141 16.47 -5.29 2.24
C LEU A 141 17.56 -5.67 1.26
N ASP A 142 18.80 -5.51 1.69
CA ASP A 142 19.98 -5.97 0.98
C ASP A 142 20.11 -7.51 1.04
N GLU A 143 20.88 -8.11 0.14
CA GLU A 143 21.06 -9.57 0.06
C GLU A 143 21.70 -10.16 1.33
N ASP A 144 22.52 -9.36 2.03
CA ASP A 144 23.17 -9.76 3.28
C ASP A 144 22.32 -9.52 4.54
N ALA A 145 21.07 -9.12 4.38
CA ALA A 145 20.17 -8.85 5.49
C ALA A 145 19.14 -9.96 5.69
N ASP A 146 19.03 -10.43 6.92
CA ASP A 146 18.00 -11.38 7.34
C ASP A 146 16.81 -10.61 7.96
N LEU A 147 15.61 -10.78 7.38
CA LEU A 147 14.40 -10.15 7.88
C LEU A 147 14.03 -10.76 9.25
N VAL A 148 13.88 -9.90 10.26
CA VAL A 148 13.39 -10.30 11.60
C VAL A 148 11.90 -10.02 11.72
N ALA A 149 11.47 -8.80 11.39
CA ALA A 149 10.07 -8.40 11.47
C ALA A 149 9.77 -7.28 10.48
N VAL A 150 8.53 -7.22 10.01
CA VAL A 150 8.01 -6.10 9.22
C VAL A 150 6.58 -5.81 9.64
N THR A 151 6.27 -4.54 9.83
CA THR A 151 4.92 -4.09 10.18
C THR A 151 4.60 -2.74 9.56
N SER A 152 3.33 -2.49 9.32
CA SER A 152 2.78 -1.16 8.99
C SER A 152 1.71 -0.74 10.00
N CYS A 153 1.49 -1.53 11.05
CA CYS A 153 0.47 -1.25 12.06
C CYS A 153 0.89 -0.08 12.93
N PRO A 154 0.08 0.99 13.05
CA PRO A 154 0.32 2.06 14.00
C PRO A 154 0.39 1.51 15.44
N GLY A 155 1.37 1.96 16.23
CA GLY A 155 1.56 1.53 17.61
C GLY A 155 2.12 0.11 17.77
N ALA A 156 2.65 -0.49 16.70
CA ALA A 156 3.36 -1.76 16.83
C ALA A 156 4.64 -1.60 17.66
N VAL A 157 4.83 -2.47 18.64
CA VAL A 157 5.97 -2.44 19.56
C VAL A 157 6.88 -3.64 19.28
N LEU A 158 8.18 -3.38 19.14
CA LEU A 158 9.22 -4.40 19.15
C LEU A 158 9.75 -4.56 20.56
N VAL A 159 9.83 -5.80 21.02
CA VAL A 159 10.43 -6.14 22.31
C VAL A 159 11.80 -6.75 22.07
N LEU A 160 12.85 -6.07 22.57
CA LEU A 160 14.22 -6.55 22.50
C LEU A 160 14.55 -7.35 23.76
N THR A 161 14.97 -8.59 23.59
CA THR A 161 15.52 -9.41 24.67
C THR A 161 16.98 -9.72 24.38
N PHE A 162 17.82 -9.65 25.41
CA PHE A 162 19.25 -9.80 25.28
C PHE A 162 19.68 -11.22 25.66
N GLN A 163 20.80 -11.68 25.09
CA GLN A 163 21.35 -13.01 25.34
C GLN A 163 22.87 -12.94 25.65
N GLY A 164 23.44 -14.06 26.06
CA GLY A 164 24.86 -14.16 26.36
C GLY A 164 25.27 -13.31 27.57
N ALA A 165 26.33 -12.55 27.45
CA ALA A 165 26.83 -11.68 28.53
C ALA A 165 25.84 -10.59 28.95
N GLN A 166 24.87 -10.28 28.11
CA GLN A 166 23.84 -9.24 28.34
C GLN A 166 22.48 -9.84 28.77
N ALA A 167 22.39 -11.13 29.03
CA ALA A 167 21.12 -11.80 29.37
C ALA A 167 20.44 -11.26 30.64
N SER A 168 21.16 -10.59 31.53
CA SER A 168 20.61 -9.93 32.71
C SER A 168 20.03 -8.53 32.44
N ARG A 169 20.24 -8.00 31.24
CA ARG A 169 19.69 -6.71 30.86
C ARG A 169 18.17 -6.80 30.71
N PRO A 170 17.39 -5.84 31.24
CA PRO A 170 15.95 -5.83 31.08
C PRO A 170 15.57 -5.74 29.60
N ALA A 171 14.44 -6.33 29.24
CA ALA A 171 13.88 -6.19 27.90
C ALA A 171 13.58 -4.71 27.61
N GLU A 172 13.82 -4.28 26.37
CA GLU A 172 13.53 -2.92 25.91
C GLU A 172 12.38 -2.95 24.91
N GLU A 173 11.45 -2.00 25.04
CA GLU A 173 10.34 -1.83 24.12
C GLU A 173 10.61 -0.64 23.18
N ILE A 174 10.41 -0.88 21.89
CA ILE A 174 10.58 0.14 20.84
C ILE A 174 9.27 0.25 20.07
N ASP A 175 8.67 1.44 20.05
CA ASP A 175 7.60 1.73 19.10
C ASP A 175 8.16 1.72 17.68
N ALA A 176 7.79 0.69 16.91
CA ALA A 176 8.35 0.45 15.59
C ALA A 176 7.99 1.55 14.57
N VAL A 177 6.85 2.21 14.74
CA VAL A 177 6.33 3.17 13.75
C VAL A 177 6.68 4.62 14.10
N SER A 178 6.72 5.00 15.38
CA SER A 178 7.06 6.36 15.80
C SER A 178 8.55 6.57 16.13
N TYR A 179 9.32 5.50 16.10
CA TYR A 179 10.74 5.50 16.43
C TYR A 179 11.57 6.47 15.56
N THR A 180 12.22 7.43 16.19
CA THR A 180 13.03 8.43 15.49
C THR A 180 14.54 8.34 15.75
N HIS A 181 15.00 7.78 16.89
CA HIS A 181 16.42 7.49 17.18
C HIS A 181 16.59 6.60 18.40
N LEU A 182 17.30 5.46 18.28
CA LEU A 182 18.06 4.91 19.39
C LEU A 182 19.37 5.72 19.50
N ARG A 183 19.57 6.39 20.62
CA ARG A 183 20.93 6.69 21.04
C ARG A 183 21.55 5.35 21.44
N ALA A 184 22.55 4.91 20.69
CA ALA A 184 23.46 3.93 21.23
C ALA A 184 23.97 4.49 22.55
N HIS A 185 23.60 3.87 23.68
CA HIS A 185 24.30 4.10 24.93
C HIS A 185 25.69 3.53 24.75
N GLU A 186 26.65 4.39 24.46
CA GLU A 186 28.06 4.08 24.60
C GLU A 186 28.26 3.66 26.04
N THR A 187 28.57 2.40 26.25
CA THR A 187 29.10 1.88 27.51
C THR A 187 30.55 2.37 27.63
N THR A 188 30.80 3.33 28.51
CA THR A 188 32.09 3.52 29.14
C THR A 188 32.45 2.31 30.00
#